data_73b167c726943823cda6fca3e2b8267c
#
_entry.id   73b167c726943823cda6fca3e2b8267c
#
_cell.length_a   1.000
_cell.length_b   1.000
_cell.length_c   1.000
_cell.angle_alpha   90.00
_cell.angle_beta   90.00
_cell.angle_gamma   90.00
#
_symmetry.space_group_name_H-M   'P 1'
#
loop_
_entity.id
_entity.type
_entity.pdbx_description
1 polymer ?
#
loop_
_entity_poly.entity_id
_entity_poly.type
_entity_poly.pdbx_seq_one_letter_code
_entity_poly.pdbx_strand_id
1 'polypeptide(L)'
;WWTMLFYDKGAYGRFPNLQPVKWVDGWPEIGENGKGVTTYRKPDVGREYPIKSLPTNDNFRHYKLGLQWGWNHNADRSKWSLTEHAGYLRLYTANVTDSLHKAKNTLTQRILGYPQDLEHSYGTVRMEIGEMQEGDVAGLAVFQDPYAFIGVKVIDGQKRLVYTTAPVVSSAAKSEQIGEVVTEQVIYLRAIANYNTSRASFYYSLDNKTYTKLGDNLNMKYDLTVFTGNKFAIFNYATVQTGGYVDVDWFSTEPEFDEAFYFDDSFEGYSEESLTLTELTINGKEELTLLTGSSSTITVKGIYADGHTEDITMAADYENQNPDVIRVTNGRIMALQDGESDIIISYKGPLGDRQSLKIHVTSSTFPLTAELFN
;
A
#
# COMPACT_ATOMS: atom_id res chain seq x y z
N TRP A 1 9.09 30.49 -8.33
CA TRP A 1 9.19 29.63 -7.14
C TRP A 1 7.83 29.09 -6.75
N TRP A 2 7.83 27.94 -6.07
CA TRP A 2 6.65 27.26 -5.61
C TRP A 2 6.91 26.64 -4.24
N THR A 3 5.87 26.58 -3.42
CA THR A 3 5.90 25.87 -2.13
C THR A 3 4.71 24.92 -2.04
N MET A 4 4.90 23.81 -1.35
CA MET A 4 3.83 22.89 -1.04
C MET A 4 3.42 23.08 0.42
N LEU A 5 2.18 23.44 0.63
CA LEU A 5 1.56 23.56 1.94
C LEU A 5 0.52 22.45 2.11
N PHE A 6 -0.02 22.28 3.28
CA PHE A 6 -1.19 21.44 3.50
C PHE A 6 -2.24 22.18 4.33
N TYR A 7 -3.45 21.71 4.23
CA TYR A 7 -4.55 22.13 5.12
C TYR A 7 -5.32 20.91 5.61
N ASP A 8 -5.89 21.01 6.81
CA ASP A 8 -6.73 19.97 7.40
C ASP A 8 -8.14 20.03 6.80
N LYS A 9 -8.71 18.88 6.45
CA LYS A 9 -10.05 18.72 5.91
C LYS A 9 -10.84 17.63 6.66
N GLY A 10 -10.83 17.69 7.99
CA GLY A 10 -11.57 16.76 8.84
C GLY A 10 -11.28 15.28 8.52
N ALA A 11 -12.31 14.49 8.34
CA ALA A 11 -12.22 13.06 8.05
C ALA A 11 -11.40 12.69 6.80
N TYR A 12 -11.24 13.62 5.85
CA TYR A 12 -10.33 13.45 4.71
C TYR A 12 -8.85 13.45 5.10
N GLY A 13 -8.50 14.04 6.24
CA GLY A 13 -7.11 14.25 6.65
C GLY A 13 -6.51 15.52 6.03
N ARG A 14 -5.21 15.47 5.72
CA ARG A 14 -4.45 16.61 5.22
C ARG A 14 -4.27 16.59 3.71
N PHE A 15 -4.61 17.71 3.08
CA PHE A 15 -4.48 17.90 1.64
C PHE A 15 -3.27 18.76 1.32
N PRO A 16 -2.30 18.27 0.54
CA PRO A 16 -1.26 19.11 0.00
C PRO A 16 -1.85 20.07 -1.05
N ASN A 17 -1.36 21.30 -1.05
CA ASN A 17 -1.65 22.25 -2.11
C ASN A 17 -0.40 23.01 -2.51
N LEU A 18 -0.28 23.26 -3.81
CA LEU A 18 0.83 23.96 -4.40
C LEU A 18 0.52 25.45 -4.46
N GLN A 19 1.41 26.28 -3.93
CA GLN A 19 1.25 27.73 -3.91
C GLN A 19 2.39 28.43 -4.66
N PRO A 20 2.11 29.48 -5.44
CA PRO A 20 3.15 30.31 -6.03
C PRO A 20 3.90 31.08 -4.93
N VAL A 21 5.19 31.34 -5.16
CA VAL A 21 6.04 32.11 -4.26
C VAL A 21 6.75 33.22 -5.03
N LYS A 22 6.68 34.43 -4.51
CA LYS A 22 7.51 35.56 -4.93
C LYS A 22 8.47 35.92 -3.81
N TRP A 23 9.65 36.39 -4.15
CA TRP A 23 10.61 36.94 -3.20
C TRP A 23 10.53 38.45 -3.22
N VAL A 24 10.19 39.03 -2.08
CA VAL A 24 10.10 40.49 -1.89
C VAL A 24 11.02 40.86 -0.72
N ASP A 25 12.02 41.71 -0.98
CA ASP A 25 13.01 42.15 -0.01
C ASP A 25 13.70 41.00 0.76
N GLY A 26 13.93 39.87 0.05
CA GLY A 26 14.56 38.68 0.63
C GLY A 26 13.60 37.77 1.41
N TRP A 27 12.31 38.07 1.47
CA TRP A 27 11.28 37.26 2.13
C TRP A 27 10.38 36.57 1.12
N PRO A 28 9.95 35.30 1.37
CA PRO A 28 9.00 34.60 0.53
C PRO A 28 7.58 35.11 0.79
N GLU A 29 6.94 35.66 -0.22
CA GLU A 29 5.50 35.89 -0.24
C GLU A 29 4.80 34.72 -0.92
N ILE A 30 3.92 34.03 -0.16
CA ILE A 30 3.22 32.84 -0.61
C ILE A 30 1.81 33.21 -1.07
N GLY A 31 1.42 32.70 -2.23
CA GLY A 31 0.13 32.99 -2.85
C GLY A 31 0.13 34.34 -3.56
N GLU A 32 -1.03 35.02 -3.54
CA GLU A 32 -1.20 36.36 -4.10
C GLU A 32 -1.69 37.32 -3.02
N ASN A 33 -1.02 38.45 -2.89
CA ASN A 33 -1.35 39.48 -1.88
C ASN A 33 -1.47 38.92 -0.45
N GLY A 34 -0.57 38.01 -0.08
CA GLY A 34 -0.55 37.38 1.24
C GLY A 34 -1.67 36.35 1.49
N LYS A 35 -2.37 35.90 0.46
CA LYS A 35 -3.45 34.90 0.53
C LYS A 35 -3.13 33.71 -0.35
N GLY A 36 -3.45 32.52 0.13
CA GLY A 36 -3.39 31.31 -0.68
C GLY A 36 -4.35 31.37 -1.86
N VAL A 37 -3.91 30.81 -3.01
CA VAL A 37 -4.72 30.73 -4.23
C VAL A 37 -5.37 29.36 -4.35
N THR A 38 -6.63 29.34 -4.82
CA THR A 38 -7.35 28.09 -5.10
C THR A 38 -7.16 27.62 -6.53
N THR A 39 -6.83 28.54 -7.42
CA THR A 39 -6.55 28.30 -8.84
C THR A 39 -5.38 29.17 -9.26
N TYR A 40 -4.44 28.60 -9.99
CA TYR A 40 -3.29 29.33 -10.49
C TYR A 40 -2.77 28.73 -11.78
N ARG A 41 -1.93 29.48 -12.51
CA ARG A 41 -1.27 28.98 -13.70
C ARG A 41 -0.34 27.81 -13.30
N LYS A 42 -0.43 26.71 -14.03
CA LYS A 42 0.45 25.55 -13.87
C LYS A 42 1.92 25.97 -13.94
N PRO A 43 2.79 25.42 -13.07
CA PRO A 43 4.25 25.62 -13.20
C PRO A 43 4.73 25.24 -14.59
N ASP A 44 5.53 26.11 -15.20
CA ASP A 44 6.23 25.79 -16.44
C ASP A 44 7.50 24.98 -16.07
N VAL A 45 7.50 23.69 -16.40
CA VAL A 45 8.61 22.78 -16.17
C VAL A 45 9.32 22.39 -17.48
N GLY A 46 9.06 23.16 -18.56
CA GLY A 46 9.72 23.01 -19.86
C GLY A 46 9.25 21.82 -20.70
N ARG A 47 8.36 20.98 -20.18
CA ARG A 47 7.71 19.88 -20.91
C ARG A 47 6.35 19.55 -20.34
N GLU A 48 5.51 18.94 -21.14
CA GLU A 48 4.24 18.42 -20.67
C GLU A 48 4.44 17.06 -20.00
N TYR A 49 3.77 16.93 -18.85
CA TYR A 49 3.60 15.66 -18.14
C TYR A 49 2.12 15.31 -18.16
N PRO A 50 1.70 14.30 -18.93
CA PRO A 50 0.31 13.83 -18.88
C PRO A 50 -0.02 13.39 -17.46
N ILE A 51 -1.08 13.95 -16.87
CA ILE A 51 -1.57 13.52 -15.58
C ILE A 51 -2.58 12.41 -15.86
N LYS A 52 -2.22 11.18 -15.50
CA LYS A 52 -3.18 10.07 -15.47
C LYS A 52 -3.94 10.13 -14.14
N SER A 53 -5.24 9.86 -14.18
CA SER A 53 -5.99 9.61 -12.97
C SER A 53 -5.40 8.41 -12.24
N LEU A 54 -5.32 8.50 -10.90
CA LEU A 54 -4.94 7.34 -10.12
C LEU A 54 -6.02 6.27 -10.29
N PRO A 55 -5.64 5.01 -10.51
CA PRO A 55 -6.60 3.92 -10.50
C PRO A 55 -7.22 3.83 -9.10
N THR A 56 -8.49 3.48 -9.05
CA THR A 56 -9.23 3.29 -7.79
C THR A 56 -9.77 1.88 -7.69
N ASN A 57 -10.21 1.30 -8.81
CA ASN A 57 -10.62 -0.10 -8.91
C ASN A 57 -9.39 -0.99 -9.10
N ASP A 58 -9.48 -2.23 -8.66
CA ASP A 58 -8.42 -3.23 -8.84
C ASP A 58 -9.05 -4.63 -8.96
N ASN A 59 -8.65 -5.40 -9.96
CA ASN A 59 -9.04 -6.79 -10.15
C ASN A 59 -7.93 -7.77 -9.73
N PHE A 60 -6.85 -7.25 -9.15
CA PHE A 60 -5.72 -8.03 -8.65
C PHE A 60 -5.08 -8.99 -9.68
N ARG A 61 -5.27 -8.71 -10.98
CA ARG A 61 -4.72 -9.51 -12.07
C ARG A 61 -3.29 -9.14 -12.45
N HIS A 62 -2.63 -8.32 -11.64
CA HIS A 62 -1.24 -7.93 -11.82
C HIS A 62 -0.37 -8.59 -10.73
N TYR A 63 0.87 -8.90 -11.05
CA TYR A 63 1.83 -9.44 -10.07
C TYR A 63 2.33 -8.41 -9.04
N LYS A 64 1.95 -7.16 -9.20
CA LYS A 64 2.23 -6.05 -8.28
C LYS A 64 0.94 -5.34 -7.88
N LEU A 65 0.89 -4.95 -6.62
CA LEU A 65 -0.14 -4.01 -6.17
C LEU A 65 0.07 -2.65 -6.84
N GLY A 66 -1.03 -2.05 -7.31
CA GLY A 66 -1.03 -0.71 -7.85
C GLY A 66 -0.64 0.34 -6.79
N LEU A 67 -0.18 1.51 -7.25
CA LEU A 67 0.28 2.61 -6.37
C LEU A 67 -0.82 3.22 -5.51
N GLN A 68 -2.09 2.94 -5.77
CA GLN A 68 -3.23 3.33 -4.94
C GLN A 68 -3.26 2.60 -3.60
N TRP A 69 -2.59 1.46 -3.51
CA TRP A 69 -2.56 0.63 -2.31
C TRP A 69 -1.40 0.95 -1.39
N GLY A 70 -1.63 0.80 -0.11
CA GLY A 70 -0.59 0.89 0.92
C GLY A 70 -0.92 -0.03 2.08
N TRP A 71 0.11 -0.64 2.66
CA TRP A 71 -0.05 -1.47 3.85
C TRP A 71 -0.15 -0.62 5.11
N ASN A 72 -1.05 -1.00 6.01
CA ASN A 72 -0.97 -0.54 7.39
C ASN A 72 0.09 -1.38 8.10
N HIS A 73 1.15 -0.78 8.61
CA HIS A 73 2.39 -1.41 9.06
C HIS A 73 3.27 -1.98 7.93
N ASN A 74 4.42 -2.51 8.31
CA ASN A 74 5.28 -3.28 7.42
C ASN A 74 4.62 -4.64 7.15
N ALA A 75 4.25 -4.88 5.91
CA ALA A 75 3.63 -6.13 5.50
C ALA A 75 4.61 -7.31 5.63
N ASP A 76 4.09 -8.41 6.13
CA ASP A 76 4.77 -9.71 6.04
C ASP A 76 4.55 -10.28 4.64
N ARG A 77 5.60 -10.25 3.82
CA ARG A 77 5.55 -10.69 2.42
C ARG A 77 5.25 -12.18 2.25
N SER A 78 5.45 -12.99 3.28
CA SER A 78 5.12 -14.41 3.25
C SER A 78 3.63 -14.69 3.50
N LYS A 79 2.84 -13.65 3.75
CA LYS A 79 1.44 -13.75 4.17
C LYS A 79 0.47 -13.05 3.22
N TRP A 80 0.88 -12.80 2.00
CA TRP A 80 0.02 -12.37 0.90
C TRP A 80 0.65 -12.73 -0.45
N SER A 81 -0.19 -12.87 -1.47
CA SER A 81 0.25 -13.20 -2.83
C SER A 81 -0.73 -12.69 -3.86
N LEU A 82 -0.22 -12.30 -5.04
CA LEU A 82 -1.00 -12.04 -6.25
C LEU A 82 -0.81 -13.15 -7.30
N THR A 83 -0.01 -14.18 -6.99
CA THR A 83 0.38 -15.20 -7.97
C THR A 83 -0.01 -16.63 -7.55
N GLU A 84 -0.22 -16.90 -6.25
CA GLU A 84 -0.65 -18.22 -5.77
C GLU A 84 -2.06 -18.60 -6.22
N HIS A 85 -2.93 -17.61 -6.39
CA HIS A 85 -4.23 -17.75 -7.04
C HIS A 85 -4.33 -16.63 -8.09
N ALA A 86 -4.05 -16.98 -9.34
CA ALA A 86 -3.98 -16.00 -10.44
C ALA A 86 -5.29 -15.21 -10.57
N GLY A 87 -5.19 -13.89 -10.61
CA GLY A 87 -6.35 -13.00 -10.68
C GLY A 87 -6.96 -12.62 -9.32
N TYR A 88 -6.33 -13.02 -8.22
CA TYR A 88 -6.78 -12.72 -6.87
C TYR A 88 -5.65 -12.16 -6.00
N LEU A 89 -6.03 -11.33 -5.05
CA LEU A 89 -5.17 -11.03 -3.91
C LEU A 89 -5.45 -12.05 -2.80
N ARG A 90 -4.51 -12.96 -2.55
CA ARG A 90 -4.57 -13.86 -1.39
C ARG A 90 -4.02 -13.17 -0.16
N LEU A 91 -4.81 -13.18 0.91
CA LEU A 91 -4.41 -12.65 2.22
C LEU A 91 -4.47 -13.78 3.26
N TYR A 92 -3.31 -14.19 3.76
CA TYR A 92 -3.21 -15.07 4.91
C TYR A 92 -3.37 -14.28 6.21
N THR A 93 -3.85 -14.95 7.25
CA THR A 93 -3.77 -14.39 8.59
C THR A 93 -2.30 -14.24 8.99
N ALA A 94 -1.83 -13.00 9.15
CA ALA A 94 -0.41 -12.72 9.36
C ALA A 94 -0.01 -12.67 10.84
N ASN A 95 -0.97 -12.40 11.74
CA ASN A 95 -0.75 -12.40 13.18
C ASN A 95 -2.06 -12.66 13.94
N VAL A 96 -1.90 -13.08 15.19
CA VAL A 96 -3.02 -13.17 16.13
C VAL A 96 -3.18 -11.83 16.82
N THR A 97 -4.37 -11.26 16.75
CA THR A 97 -4.73 -9.99 17.40
C THR A 97 -6.23 -9.87 17.59
N ASP A 98 -6.64 -8.95 18.43
CA ASP A 98 -8.03 -8.58 18.67
C ASP A 98 -8.40 -7.20 18.08
N SER A 99 -7.47 -6.55 17.40
CA SER A 99 -7.62 -5.18 16.89
C SER A 99 -7.14 -5.05 15.45
N LEU A 100 -7.97 -4.43 14.62
CA LEU A 100 -7.60 -4.11 13.23
C LEU A 100 -6.39 -3.16 13.15
N HIS A 101 -6.21 -2.27 14.13
CA HIS A 101 -5.02 -1.40 14.17
C HIS A 101 -3.71 -2.19 14.34
N LYS A 102 -3.76 -3.38 14.97
CA LYS A 102 -2.60 -4.25 15.19
C LYS A 102 -2.50 -5.37 14.16
N ALA A 103 -3.51 -5.51 13.29
CA ALA A 103 -3.52 -6.52 12.25
C ALA A 103 -2.46 -6.20 11.19
N LYS A 104 -1.54 -7.13 10.97
CA LYS A 104 -0.59 -7.06 9.86
C LYS A 104 -1.29 -7.35 8.54
N ASN A 105 -0.69 -6.90 7.44
CA ASN A 105 -1.20 -7.11 6.09
C ASN A 105 -2.64 -6.60 5.89
N THR A 106 -2.96 -5.49 6.56
CA THR A 106 -4.16 -4.71 6.26
C THR A 106 -3.86 -3.81 5.07
N LEU A 107 -4.48 -4.10 3.93
CA LEU A 107 -4.29 -3.37 2.68
C LEU A 107 -5.23 -2.17 2.63
N THR A 108 -4.69 -0.98 2.48
CA THR A 108 -5.46 0.26 2.57
C THR A 108 -5.42 1.06 1.30
N GLN A 109 -6.54 1.69 0.97
CA GLN A 109 -6.65 2.66 -0.11
C GLN A 109 -7.28 3.95 0.41
N ARG A 110 -6.78 5.10 -0.04
CA ARG A 110 -7.37 6.39 0.29
C ARG A 110 -8.79 6.47 -0.25
N ILE A 111 -9.73 6.94 0.56
CA ILE A 111 -11.09 7.23 0.11
C ILE A 111 -11.07 8.50 -0.72
N LEU A 112 -11.40 8.35 -1.99
CA LEU A 112 -11.57 9.45 -2.94
C LEU A 112 -13.06 9.64 -3.23
N GLY A 113 -13.49 10.87 -3.48
CA GLY A 113 -14.85 11.13 -3.91
C GLY A 113 -15.15 10.48 -5.25
N TYR A 114 -16.35 9.99 -5.42
CA TYR A 114 -16.83 9.49 -6.71
C TYR A 114 -17.23 10.68 -7.59
N PRO A 115 -16.69 10.81 -8.81
CA PRO A 115 -16.91 12.03 -9.62
C PRO A 115 -18.37 12.32 -9.96
N GLN A 116 -19.19 11.28 -10.06
CA GLN A 116 -20.61 11.36 -10.38
C GLN A 116 -21.50 11.52 -9.12
N ASP A 117 -20.97 11.22 -7.94
CA ASP A 117 -21.62 11.41 -6.66
C ASP A 117 -20.60 12.02 -5.67
N LEU A 118 -20.55 13.34 -5.63
CA LEU A 118 -19.63 14.09 -4.77
C LEU A 118 -19.93 13.95 -3.27
N GLU A 119 -21.08 13.41 -2.93
CA GLU A 119 -21.49 13.19 -1.56
C GLU A 119 -20.98 11.88 -1.00
N HIS A 120 -20.98 10.81 -1.81
CA HIS A 120 -20.64 9.47 -1.38
C HIS A 120 -19.36 8.96 -2.03
N SER A 121 -18.64 8.17 -1.27
CA SER A 121 -17.49 7.42 -1.72
C SER A 121 -17.73 5.94 -1.41
N TYR A 122 -17.67 5.11 -2.41
CA TYR A 122 -17.96 3.69 -2.31
C TYR A 122 -16.67 2.89 -2.18
N GLY A 123 -16.71 1.79 -1.47
CA GLY A 123 -15.72 0.73 -1.50
C GLY A 123 -16.46 -0.59 -1.43
N THR A 124 -16.32 -1.42 -2.45
CA THR A 124 -16.94 -2.75 -2.52
C THR A 124 -15.86 -3.78 -2.83
N VAL A 125 -15.88 -4.90 -2.13
CA VAL A 125 -14.95 -6.01 -2.34
C VAL A 125 -15.72 -7.30 -2.57
N ARG A 126 -15.26 -8.12 -3.53
CA ARG A 126 -15.66 -9.53 -3.68
C ARG A 126 -14.59 -10.39 -3.04
N MET A 127 -14.99 -11.22 -2.11
CA MET A 127 -14.07 -12.01 -1.27
C MET A 127 -14.52 -13.47 -1.22
N GLU A 128 -13.60 -14.38 -1.48
CA GLU A 128 -13.75 -15.81 -1.25
C GLU A 128 -13.29 -16.13 0.17
N ILE A 129 -14.18 -16.77 0.93
CA ILE A 129 -14.01 -17.01 2.37
C ILE A 129 -13.93 -18.51 2.70
N GLY A 130 -13.77 -19.35 1.67
CA GLY A 130 -13.76 -20.81 1.80
C GLY A 130 -12.76 -21.32 2.84
N GLU A 131 -11.56 -20.77 2.82
CA GLU A 131 -10.39 -21.26 3.54
C GLU A 131 -10.11 -20.56 4.88
N MET A 132 -11.07 -19.78 5.37
CA MET A 132 -11.01 -19.21 6.72
C MET A 132 -11.08 -20.32 7.78
N GLN A 133 -10.27 -20.17 8.82
CA GLN A 133 -10.19 -21.10 9.95
C GLN A 133 -10.77 -20.49 11.24
N GLU A 134 -10.92 -21.33 12.27
CA GLU A 134 -11.45 -20.89 13.57
C GLU A 134 -10.71 -19.65 14.12
N GLY A 135 -11.49 -18.62 14.43
CA GLY A 135 -10.99 -17.36 14.94
C GLY A 135 -10.52 -16.35 13.86
N ASP A 136 -10.54 -16.72 12.59
CA ASP A 136 -10.21 -15.78 11.51
C ASP A 136 -11.29 -14.71 11.37
N VAL A 137 -10.86 -13.48 11.06
CA VAL A 137 -11.71 -12.33 10.81
C VAL A 137 -11.23 -11.64 9.53
N ALA A 138 -12.08 -11.62 8.51
CA ALA A 138 -11.77 -10.98 7.24
C ALA A 138 -12.87 -10.01 6.83
N GLY A 139 -12.53 -8.94 6.11
CA GLY A 139 -13.55 -8.00 5.71
C GLY A 139 -13.06 -6.70 5.08
N LEU A 140 -13.98 -5.72 5.09
CA LEU A 140 -13.80 -4.37 4.57
C LEU A 140 -14.08 -3.34 5.67
N ALA A 141 -13.14 -2.43 5.88
CA ALA A 141 -13.24 -1.38 6.88
C ALA A 141 -13.26 0.03 6.25
N VAL A 142 -13.84 0.98 7.01
CA VAL A 142 -13.43 2.38 6.98
C VAL A 142 -12.48 2.58 8.15
N PHE A 143 -11.23 2.81 7.84
CA PHE A 143 -10.11 2.68 8.76
C PHE A 143 -9.49 4.02 9.09
N GLN A 144 -9.53 4.33 10.36
CA GLN A 144 -8.89 5.46 11.04
C GLN A 144 -8.98 5.19 12.57
N ASP A 145 -8.97 6.17 13.40
CA ASP A 145 -9.27 6.13 14.82
C ASP A 145 -10.41 7.13 15.14
N PRO A 146 -11.66 6.68 15.25
CA PRO A 146 -12.17 5.30 15.28
C PRO A 146 -12.22 4.62 13.92
N TYR A 147 -12.36 3.29 13.92
CA TYR A 147 -12.70 2.51 12.73
C TYR A 147 -14.00 1.73 12.92
N ALA A 148 -14.59 1.32 11.81
CA ALA A 148 -15.56 0.24 11.78
C ALA A 148 -15.32 -0.66 10.57
N PHE A 149 -15.74 -1.91 10.67
CA PHE A 149 -15.69 -2.84 9.56
C PHE A 149 -16.92 -3.75 9.51
N ILE A 150 -17.21 -4.25 8.31
CA ILE A 150 -18.09 -5.38 8.06
C ILE A 150 -17.23 -6.53 7.53
N GLY A 151 -17.56 -7.75 7.92
CA GLY A 151 -16.80 -8.93 7.47
C GLY A 151 -17.43 -10.24 7.89
N VAL A 152 -16.58 -11.26 7.84
CA VAL A 152 -16.89 -12.62 8.27
C VAL A 152 -15.90 -13.02 9.37
N LYS A 153 -16.43 -13.68 10.39
CA LYS A 153 -15.65 -14.27 11.48
C LYS A 153 -16.01 -15.74 11.63
N VAL A 154 -15.02 -16.60 11.80
CA VAL A 154 -15.26 -18.01 12.09
C VAL A 154 -15.38 -18.20 13.59
N ILE A 155 -16.54 -18.73 14.04
CA ILE A 155 -16.87 -18.97 15.44
C ILE A 155 -17.51 -20.36 15.51
N ASP A 156 -16.95 -21.25 16.32
CA ASP A 156 -17.41 -22.63 16.51
C ASP A 156 -17.57 -23.37 15.15
N GLY A 157 -16.58 -23.19 14.27
CA GLY A 157 -16.55 -23.77 12.93
C GLY A 157 -17.53 -23.16 11.94
N GLN A 158 -18.29 -22.12 12.31
CA GLN A 158 -19.25 -21.44 11.45
C GLN A 158 -18.75 -20.07 11.02
N LYS A 159 -18.84 -19.77 9.73
CA LYS A 159 -18.61 -18.43 9.19
C LYS A 159 -19.83 -17.57 9.50
N ARG A 160 -19.64 -16.48 10.24
CA ARG A 160 -20.73 -15.57 10.62
C ARG A 160 -20.43 -14.16 10.17
N LEU A 161 -21.44 -13.46 9.72
CA LEU A 161 -21.35 -12.02 9.50
C LEU A 161 -20.94 -11.34 10.79
N VAL A 162 -20.08 -10.33 10.68
CA VAL A 162 -19.67 -9.51 11.82
C VAL A 162 -19.61 -8.05 11.42
N TYR A 163 -20.09 -7.19 12.31
CA TYR A 163 -19.85 -5.75 12.27
C TYR A 163 -19.14 -5.35 13.56
N THR A 164 -18.03 -4.64 13.43
CA THR A 164 -17.22 -4.23 14.58
C THR A 164 -16.89 -2.75 14.51
N THR A 165 -16.99 -2.07 15.64
CA THR A 165 -16.50 -0.70 15.83
C THR A 165 -15.49 -0.66 16.99
N ALA A 166 -14.44 0.14 16.81
CA ALA A 166 -13.51 0.47 17.88
C ALA A 166 -13.44 2.01 18.01
N PRO A 167 -13.86 2.56 19.16
CA PRO A 167 -14.00 4.00 19.32
C PRO A 167 -12.65 4.74 19.35
N VAL A 168 -11.57 4.09 19.82
CA VAL A 168 -10.20 4.62 19.81
C VAL A 168 -9.18 3.49 19.82
N VAL A 169 -7.99 3.72 19.23
CA VAL A 169 -6.87 2.75 19.15
C VAL A 169 -6.44 2.24 20.53
N SER A 170 -6.39 3.14 21.50
CA SER A 170 -5.92 2.84 22.85
C SER A 170 -6.95 2.13 23.74
N SER A 171 -8.22 2.05 23.31
CA SER A 171 -9.29 1.42 24.06
C SER A 171 -9.44 -0.04 23.66
N ALA A 172 -9.47 -0.92 24.65
CA ALA A 172 -9.93 -2.31 24.47
C ALA A 172 -11.45 -2.41 24.20
N ALA A 173 -12.17 -1.29 24.36
CA ALA A 173 -13.60 -1.24 24.13
C ALA A 173 -13.90 -1.26 22.64
N LYS A 174 -14.21 -2.43 22.11
CA LYS A 174 -14.82 -2.61 20.81
C LYS A 174 -16.25 -3.12 20.99
N SER A 175 -17.13 -2.72 20.09
CA SER A 175 -18.46 -3.29 19.98
C SER A 175 -18.46 -4.24 18.78
N GLU A 176 -18.89 -5.47 19.00
CA GLU A 176 -18.99 -6.49 17.96
C GLU A 176 -20.45 -7.00 17.90
N GLN A 177 -21.06 -6.88 16.75
CA GLN A 177 -22.36 -7.46 16.44
C GLN A 177 -22.12 -8.68 15.57
N ILE A 178 -22.53 -9.85 16.07
CA ILE A 178 -22.51 -11.10 15.31
C ILE A 178 -23.85 -11.25 14.59
N GLY A 179 -23.78 -11.46 13.28
CA GLY A 179 -24.92 -11.66 12.41
C GLY A 179 -25.16 -13.13 12.07
N GLU A 180 -25.80 -13.34 10.95
CA GLU A 180 -26.21 -14.66 10.45
C GLU A 180 -25.02 -15.51 10.02
N VAL A 181 -25.23 -16.82 9.92
CA VAL A 181 -24.28 -17.77 9.34
C VAL A 181 -24.23 -17.55 7.84
N VAL A 182 -23.02 -17.48 7.28
CA VAL A 182 -22.75 -17.43 5.84
C VAL A 182 -22.38 -18.83 5.39
N THR A 183 -23.18 -19.40 4.51
CA THR A 183 -22.96 -20.73 3.92
C THR A 183 -22.25 -20.66 2.58
N GLU A 184 -22.32 -19.52 1.93
CA GLU A 184 -21.70 -19.21 0.66
C GLU A 184 -20.17 -19.15 0.78
N GLN A 185 -19.49 -19.49 -0.32
CA GLN A 185 -18.04 -19.40 -0.40
C GLN A 185 -17.59 -17.98 -0.77
N VAL A 186 -18.48 -17.17 -1.33
CA VAL A 186 -18.23 -15.81 -1.81
C VAL A 186 -19.14 -14.83 -1.08
N ILE A 187 -18.58 -13.70 -0.69
CA ILE A 187 -19.32 -12.58 -0.10
C ILE A 187 -18.90 -11.27 -0.75
N TYR A 188 -19.85 -10.35 -0.86
CA TYR A 188 -19.62 -8.98 -1.28
C TYR A 188 -19.82 -8.06 -0.09
N LEU A 189 -18.81 -7.26 0.23
CA LEU A 189 -18.84 -6.32 1.34
C LEU A 189 -18.72 -4.91 0.79
N ARG A 190 -19.56 -4.02 1.27
CA ARG A 190 -19.59 -2.61 0.83
C ARG A 190 -19.54 -1.66 2.00
N ALA A 191 -18.70 -0.65 1.90
CA ALA A 191 -18.68 0.50 2.77
C ALA A 191 -18.97 1.77 1.96
N ILE A 192 -19.84 2.64 2.48
CA ILE A 192 -20.20 3.92 1.86
C ILE A 192 -19.83 5.03 2.82
N ALA A 193 -18.88 5.87 2.44
CA ALA A 193 -18.42 7.01 3.22
C ALA A 193 -19.06 8.29 2.68
N ASN A 194 -19.78 9.03 3.53
CA ASN A 194 -20.35 10.34 3.23
C ASN A 194 -19.55 11.40 4.01
N TYR A 195 -18.77 12.18 3.30
CA TYR A 195 -17.92 13.21 3.92
C TYR A 195 -18.67 14.49 4.29
N ASN A 196 -19.82 14.76 3.69
CA ASN A 196 -20.65 15.91 4.06
C ASN A 196 -21.21 15.73 5.47
N THR A 197 -21.57 14.50 5.82
CA THR A 197 -22.06 14.13 7.17
C THR A 197 -20.98 13.54 8.06
N SER A 198 -19.79 13.28 7.53
CA SER A 198 -18.70 12.56 8.21
C SER A 198 -19.15 11.20 8.77
N ARG A 199 -19.92 10.44 7.99
CA ARG A 199 -20.42 9.14 8.39
C ARG A 199 -20.13 8.07 7.35
N ALA A 200 -19.93 6.85 7.80
CA ALA A 200 -19.85 5.67 6.94
C ALA A 200 -20.87 4.62 7.35
N SER A 201 -21.41 3.90 6.36
CA SER A 201 -22.37 2.81 6.53
C SER A 201 -21.85 1.55 5.83
N PHE A 202 -22.30 0.37 6.29
CA PHE A 202 -21.75 -0.91 5.90
C PHE A 202 -22.85 -1.86 5.47
N TYR A 203 -22.57 -2.61 4.40
CA TYR A 203 -23.51 -3.50 3.76
C TYR A 203 -22.84 -4.79 3.33
N TYR A 204 -23.58 -5.88 3.27
CA TYR A 204 -23.16 -7.14 2.67
C TYR A 204 -24.15 -7.58 1.60
N SER A 205 -23.68 -8.42 0.70
CA SER A 205 -24.49 -9.08 -0.34
C SER A 205 -23.94 -10.47 -0.61
N LEU A 206 -24.81 -11.38 -1.02
CA LEU A 206 -24.45 -12.74 -1.47
C LEU A 206 -24.58 -12.89 -2.98
N ASP A 207 -25.15 -11.88 -3.68
CA ASP A 207 -25.45 -11.93 -5.11
C ASP A 207 -24.92 -10.71 -5.90
N ASN A 208 -24.19 -9.79 -5.23
CA ASN A 208 -23.72 -8.50 -5.75
C ASN A 208 -24.85 -7.57 -6.27
N LYS A 209 -26.09 -7.84 -5.95
CA LYS A 209 -27.25 -7.06 -6.38
C LYS A 209 -28.02 -6.48 -5.22
N THR A 210 -28.35 -7.34 -4.26
CA THR A 210 -29.13 -6.96 -3.09
C THR A 210 -28.20 -6.75 -1.91
N TYR A 211 -28.05 -5.50 -1.48
CA TYR A 211 -27.20 -5.13 -0.36
C TYR A 211 -27.99 -4.88 0.91
N THR A 212 -27.68 -5.62 1.96
CA THR A 212 -28.30 -5.51 3.28
C THR A 212 -27.37 -4.78 4.24
N LYS A 213 -27.91 -3.74 4.89
CA LYS A 213 -27.15 -2.99 5.89
C LYS A 213 -26.91 -3.83 7.14
N LEU A 214 -25.68 -3.75 7.69
CA LEU A 214 -25.33 -4.35 8.96
C LEU A 214 -24.60 -3.32 9.84
N GLY A 215 -25.05 -3.23 11.09
CA GLY A 215 -24.48 -2.34 12.10
C GLY A 215 -24.88 -0.88 11.96
N ASP A 216 -24.35 -0.07 12.89
CA ASP A 216 -24.58 1.37 12.97
C ASP A 216 -23.61 2.14 12.04
N ASN A 217 -23.90 3.43 11.82
CA ASN A 217 -23.00 4.27 11.07
C ASN A 217 -21.78 4.64 11.92
N LEU A 218 -20.58 4.52 11.32
CA LEU A 218 -19.36 5.07 11.89
C LEU A 218 -19.37 6.60 11.79
N ASN A 219 -19.05 7.30 12.88
CA ASN A 219 -18.70 8.72 12.82
C ASN A 219 -17.21 8.84 12.46
N MET A 220 -16.95 9.22 11.22
CA MET A 220 -15.59 9.38 10.71
C MET A 220 -14.93 10.63 11.32
N LYS A 221 -13.68 10.47 11.74
CA LYS A 221 -12.87 11.56 12.29
C LYS A 221 -11.49 11.55 11.63
N TYR A 222 -10.74 12.60 11.87
CA TYR A 222 -9.29 12.61 11.77
C TYR A 222 -8.71 12.60 13.18
N ASP A 223 -7.82 11.66 13.44
CA ASP A 223 -7.10 11.57 14.71
C ASP A 223 -5.60 11.43 14.45
N LEU A 224 -4.77 12.01 15.34
CA LEU A 224 -3.32 12.00 15.21
C LEU A 224 -2.69 10.65 15.56
N THR A 225 -3.40 9.76 16.24
CA THR A 225 -2.96 8.39 16.54
C THR A 225 -2.75 7.56 15.29
N VAL A 226 -3.61 7.78 14.27
CA VAL A 226 -3.46 7.23 12.92
C VAL A 226 -3.34 8.40 11.95
N PHE A 227 -2.13 8.85 11.69
CA PHE A 227 -1.82 10.11 11.01
C PHE A 227 -2.15 10.10 9.51
N THR A 228 -3.38 9.75 9.16
CA THR A 228 -3.92 9.75 7.80
C THR A 228 -5.38 10.21 7.81
N GLY A 229 -5.98 10.50 6.66
CA GLY A 229 -7.42 10.51 6.50
C GLY A 229 -8.03 9.10 6.59
N ASN A 230 -9.34 9.02 6.59
CA ASN A 230 -10.03 7.73 6.52
C ASN A 230 -9.69 7.00 5.22
N LYS A 231 -9.54 5.67 5.31
CA LYS A 231 -9.20 4.78 4.21
C LYS A 231 -10.17 3.62 4.15
N PHE A 232 -10.41 3.09 2.96
CA PHE A 232 -10.90 1.72 2.84
C PHE A 232 -9.76 0.77 3.20
N ALA A 233 -10.08 -0.32 3.89
CA ALA A 233 -9.10 -1.32 4.27
C ALA A 233 -9.66 -2.74 4.06
N ILE A 234 -8.91 -3.55 3.33
CA ILE A 234 -9.16 -4.98 3.15
C ILE A 234 -8.22 -5.71 4.10
N PHE A 235 -8.72 -6.69 4.84
CA PHE A 235 -7.93 -7.35 5.87
C PHE A 235 -8.33 -8.81 6.08
N ASN A 236 -7.38 -9.57 6.63
CA ASN A 236 -7.60 -10.90 7.20
C ASN A 236 -6.64 -11.08 8.39
N TYR A 237 -7.16 -11.28 9.59
CA TYR A 237 -6.36 -11.56 10.79
C TYR A 237 -6.98 -12.68 11.63
N ALA A 238 -6.17 -13.30 12.46
CA ALA A 238 -6.62 -14.35 13.37
C ALA A 238 -6.85 -13.81 14.79
N THR A 239 -7.83 -14.37 15.51
CA THR A 239 -8.03 -14.14 16.95
C THR A 239 -7.57 -15.31 17.80
N VAL A 240 -7.35 -16.48 17.19
CA VAL A 240 -6.95 -17.73 17.89
C VAL A 240 -5.58 -18.20 17.38
N GLN A 241 -5.48 -18.57 16.11
CA GLN A 241 -4.24 -19.02 15.48
C GLN A 241 -4.22 -18.63 14.00
N THR A 242 -3.03 -18.39 13.48
CA THR A 242 -2.83 -18.11 12.03
C THR A 242 -2.86 -19.39 11.22
N GLY A 243 -3.23 -19.27 9.94
CA GLY A 243 -3.21 -20.40 8.98
C GLY A 243 -4.27 -20.31 7.90
N GLY A 244 -5.41 -19.67 8.19
CA GLY A 244 -6.44 -19.45 7.18
C GLY A 244 -6.12 -18.29 6.25
N TYR A 245 -6.82 -18.25 5.12
CA TYR A 245 -6.70 -17.18 4.13
C TYR A 245 -8.04 -16.86 3.48
N VAL A 246 -8.07 -15.71 2.84
CA VAL A 246 -9.14 -15.29 1.93
C VAL A 246 -8.52 -14.88 0.59
N ASP A 247 -9.29 -15.05 -0.48
CA ASP A 247 -8.95 -14.59 -1.81
C ASP A 247 -9.87 -13.44 -2.20
N VAL A 248 -9.28 -12.29 -2.53
CA VAL A 248 -10.01 -11.08 -2.94
C VAL A 248 -9.93 -10.99 -4.46
N ASP A 249 -11.08 -11.10 -5.12
CA ASP A 249 -11.17 -11.07 -6.58
C ASP A 249 -11.02 -9.64 -7.12
N TRP A 250 -11.80 -8.72 -6.56
CA TRP A 250 -11.71 -7.33 -6.96
C TRP A 250 -12.14 -6.39 -5.84
N PHE A 251 -11.70 -5.14 -5.99
CA PHE A 251 -12.15 -3.99 -5.23
C PHE A 251 -12.63 -2.91 -6.18
N SER A 252 -13.80 -2.32 -5.92
CA SER A 252 -14.37 -1.25 -6.71
C SER A 252 -14.78 -0.06 -5.86
N THR A 253 -14.60 1.13 -6.43
CA THR A 253 -15.10 2.40 -5.87
C THR A 253 -16.36 2.90 -6.59
N GLU A 254 -16.94 2.10 -7.45
CA GLU A 254 -18.16 2.41 -8.17
C GLU A 254 -19.41 2.04 -7.35
N PRO A 255 -20.50 2.82 -7.43
CA PRO A 255 -21.76 2.49 -6.75
C PRO A 255 -22.43 1.24 -7.31
N GLU A 256 -22.36 1.05 -8.63
CA GLU A 256 -22.76 -0.14 -9.36
C GLU A 256 -21.56 -0.60 -10.16
N PHE A 257 -21.08 -1.78 -9.87
CA PHE A 257 -19.89 -2.32 -10.49
C PHE A 257 -20.23 -3.50 -11.37
N ASP A 258 -20.05 -3.32 -12.68
CA ASP A 258 -20.10 -4.39 -13.67
C ASP A 258 -18.67 -4.81 -14.02
N GLU A 259 -18.28 -5.99 -13.56
CA GLU A 259 -16.94 -6.54 -13.77
C GLU A 259 -16.62 -6.64 -15.27
N ALA A 260 -17.56 -7.05 -16.09
CA ALA A 260 -17.38 -7.19 -17.54
C ALA A 260 -17.13 -5.85 -18.25
N PHE A 261 -17.57 -4.75 -17.66
CA PHE A 261 -17.33 -3.41 -18.22
C PHE A 261 -15.99 -2.81 -17.81
N TYR A 262 -15.58 -3.03 -16.55
CA TYR A 262 -14.39 -2.37 -15.98
C TYR A 262 -13.11 -3.16 -16.14
N PHE A 263 -13.20 -4.46 -16.24
CA PHE A 263 -12.05 -5.32 -16.45
C PHE A 263 -12.16 -5.95 -17.84
N ASP A 264 -11.40 -5.38 -18.77
CA ASP A 264 -11.20 -6.01 -20.06
C ASP A 264 -10.72 -7.46 -19.82
N ASP A 265 -11.46 -8.43 -20.38
CA ASP A 265 -11.10 -9.85 -20.35
C ASP A 265 -9.79 -10.16 -21.09
N SER A 266 -9.18 -9.18 -21.72
CA SER A 266 -7.79 -9.27 -22.15
C SER A 266 -6.88 -9.34 -20.92
N PHE A 267 -6.95 -10.45 -20.21
CA PHE A 267 -5.91 -10.89 -19.32
C PHE A 267 -4.64 -11.03 -20.17
N GLU A 268 -3.82 -10.00 -20.19
CA GLU A 268 -2.40 -10.19 -20.46
C GLU A 268 -1.86 -11.02 -19.30
N GLY A 269 -2.17 -12.31 -19.38
CA GLY A 269 -1.73 -13.27 -18.38
C GLY A 269 -0.23 -13.16 -18.27
N TYR A 270 0.26 -13.13 -17.06
CA TYR A 270 1.69 -13.35 -16.85
C TYR A 270 2.04 -14.64 -17.55
N SER A 271 2.95 -14.59 -18.48
CA SER A 271 3.63 -15.82 -18.86
C SER A 271 4.49 -16.23 -17.66
N GLU A 272 4.66 -17.52 -17.44
CA GLU A 272 5.62 -18.01 -16.45
C GLU A 272 7.00 -17.33 -16.64
N GLU A 273 7.36 -17.05 -17.89
CA GLU A 273 8.57 -16.35 -18.30
C GLU A 273 8.59 -14.88 -17.79
N SER A 274 7.46 -14.16 -17.82
CA SER A 274 7.38 -12.78 -17.31
C SER A 274 7.41 -12.70 -15.78
N LEU A 275 7.21 -13.80 -15.08
CA LEU A 275 7.29 -13.89 -13.62
C LEU A 275 8.58 -14.56 -13.14
N THR A 276 9.31 -15.28 -14.00
CA THR A 276 10.55 -15.98 -13.64
C THR A 276 11.73 -15.01 -13.58
N LEU A 277 12.21 -14.72 -12.39
CA LEU A 277 13.40 -13.89 -12.17
C LEU A 277 14.67 -14.68 -12.51
N THR A 278 15.43 -14.22 -13.50
CA THR A 278 16.64 -14.91 -13.98
C THR A 278 17.91 -14.30 -13.44
N GLU A 279 17.95 -12.99 -13.22
CA GLU A 279 19.18 -12.27 -12.85
C GLU A 279 18.89 -10.98 -12.10
N LEU A 280 19.86 -10.53 -11.30
CA LEU A 280 19.91 -9.17 -10.76
C LEU A 280 21.04 -8.39 -11.40
N THR A 281 20.80 -7.12 -11.70
CA THR A 281 21.82 -6.20 -12.18
C THR A 281 21.76 -4.87 -11.42
N ILE A 282 22.86 -4.12 -11.44
CA ILE A 282 22.92 -2.76 -10.90
C ILE A 282 23.32 -1.76 -12.00
N ASN A 283 22.89 -0.50 -11.84
CA ASN A 283 23.47 0.59 -12.60
C ASN A 283 24.87 0.90 -12.03
N GLY A 284 25.90 0.67 -12.81
CA GLY A 284 27.28 0.97 -12.43
C GLY A 284 28.15 -0.28 -12.29
N LYS A 285 29.22 -0.13 -11.51
CA LYS A 285 30.19 -1.21 -11.29
C LYS A 285 29.90 -1.98 -10.02
N GLU A 286 30.25 -3.25 -9.98
CA GLU A 286 30.19 -4.08 -8.78
C GLU A 286 31.30 -3.72 -7.76
N GLU A 287 32.28 -2.94 -8.18
CA GLU A 287 33.30 -2.33 -7.32
C GLU A 287 33.04 -0.83 -7.21
N LEU A 288 32.85 -0.36 -6.00
CA LEU A 288 32.56 1.04 -5.69
C LEU A 288 33.62 1.61 -4.74
N THR A 289 34.21 2.74 -5.11
CA THR A 289 35.12 3.48 -4.21
C THR A 289 34.44 4.78 -3.80
N LEU A 290 34.35 5.04 -2.49
CA LEU A 290 33.74 6.22 -1.91
C LEU A 290 34.72 6.97 -1.02
N LEU A 291 34.62 8.29 -1.00
CA LEU A 291 35.28 9.08 0.05
C LEU A 291 34.53 8.89 1.37
N THR A 292 35.27 8.71 2.45
CA THR A 292 34.67 8.64 3.80
C THR A 292 33.81 9.89 4.08
N GLY A 293 32.60 9.67 4.55
CA GLY A 293 31.56 10.69 4.74
C GLY A 293 30.70 10.97 3.50
N SER A 294 31.03 10.40 2.32
CA SER A 294 30.21 10.53 1.11
C SER A 294 29.17 9.43 0.97
N SER A 295 28.26 9.58 0.01
CA SER A 295 27.28 8.55 -0.32
C SER A 295 27.07 8.44 -1.83
N SER A 296 26.73 7.25 -2.28
CA SER A 296 26.30 6.93 -3.64
C SER A 296 24.96 6.23 -3.63
N THR A 297 24.28 6.24 -4.78
CA THR A 297 23.01 5.52 -4.95
C THR A 297 23.13 4.56 -6.11
N ILE A 298 22.74 3.32 -5.89
CA ILE A 298 22.61 2.29 -6.91
C ILE A 298 21.13 2.03 -7.21
N THR A 299 20.84 1.67 -8.44
CA THR A 299 19.55 1.10 -8.84
C THR A 299 19.73 -0.38 -9.09
N VAL A 300 18.93 -1.21 -8.44
CA VAL A 300 18.92 -2.66 -8.62
C VAL A 300 17.77 -3.02 -9.55
N LYS A 301 18.06 -3.78 -10.58
CA LYS A 301 17.07 -4.27 -11.54
C LYS A 301 17.00 -5.78 -11.51
N GLY A 302 15.80 -6.33 -11.48
CA GLY A 302 15.52 -7.72 -11.79
C GLY A 302 15.36 -7.89 -13.30
N ILE A 303 15.96 -8.94 -13.87
CA ILE A 303 15.78 -9.37 -15.25
C ILE A 303 14.94 -10.64 -15.22
N TYR A 304 13.90 -10.70 -16.05
CA TYR A 304 12.96 -11.81 -16.13
C TYR A 304 13.18 -12.63 -17.40
N ALA A 305 12.67 -13.85 -17.44
CA ALA A 305 12.96 -14.81 -18.53
C ALA A 305 12.43 -14.34 -19.90
N ASP A 306 11.43 -13.48 -19.94
CA ASP A 306 10.94 -12.83 -21.17
C ASP A 306 11.80 -11.63 -21.61
N GLY A 307 12.85 -11.29 -20.84
CA GLY A 307 13.79 -10.21 -21.11
C GLY A 307 13.37 -8.82 -20.60
N HIS A 308 12.17 -8.67 -20.02
CA HIS A 308 11.83 -7.40 -19.39
C HIS A 308 12.62 -7.16 -18.09
N THR A 309 12.74 -5.90 -17.69
CA THR A 309 13.47 -5.53 -16.47
C THR A 309 12.61 -4.66 -15.58
N GLU A 310 12.78 -4.83 -14.25
CA GLU A 310 12.10 -4.04 -13.24
C GLU A 310 13.06 -3.39 -12.26
N ASP A 311 12.76 -2.18 -11.83
CA ASP A 311 13.46 -1.55 -10.71
C ASP A 311 12.96 -2.15 -9.39
N ILE A 312 13.81 -2.96 -8.77
CA ILE A 312 13.53 -3.63 -7.50
C ILE A 312 14.34 -3.04 -6.33
N THR A 313 14.95 -1.87 -6.51
CA THR A 313 15.84 -1.23 -5.52
C THR A 313 15.21 -1.15 -4.12
N MET A 314 13.93 -0.78 -4.06
CA MET A 314 13.21 -0.66 -2.79
C MET A 314 12.69 -2.00 -2.24
N ALA A 315 12.68 -3.04 -3.08
CA ALA A 315 12.14 -4.36 -2.76
C ALA A 315 13.22 -5.40 -2.45
N ALA A 316 14.48 -5.12 -2.81
CA ALA A 316 15.60 -6.00 -2.55
C ALA A 316 16.03 -5.96 -1.08
N ASP A 317 16.56 -7.08 -0.61
CA ASP A 317 17.23 -7.21 0.68
C ASP A 317 18.71 -6.86 0.54
N TYR A 318 19.26 -6.13 1.51
CA TYR A 318 20.67 -5.71 1.53
C TYR A 318 21.35 -6.24 2.78
N GLU A 319 22.24 -7.19 2.62
CA GLU A 319 23.07 -7.71 3.70
C GLU A 319 24.47 -7.08 3.61
N ASN A 320 24.85 -6.32 4.62
CA ASN A 320 26.11 -5.60 4.69
C ASN A 320 27.07 -6.33 5.64
N GLN A 321 28.22 -6.75 5.15
CA GLN A 321 29.19 -7.54 5.91
C GLN A 321 29.98 -6.72 6.92
N ASN A 322 30.07 -5.38 6.74
CA ASN A 322 30.81 -4.50 7.67
C ASN A 322 30.01 -3.18 7.89
N PRO A 323 29.01 -3.20 8.77
CA PRO A 323 28.14 -2.05 9.02
C PRO A 323 28.83 -0.86 9.69
N ASP A 324 29.99 -1.04 10.28
CA ASP A 324 30.79 0.04 10.86
C ASP A 324 31.48 0.88 9.77
N VAL A 325 31.83 0.27 8.66
CA VAL A 325 32.49 0.93 7.52
C VAL A 325 31.48 1.53 6.56
N ILE A 326 30.45 0.77 6.21
CA ILE A 326 29.44 1.15 5.23
C ILE A 326 28.04 1.05 5.84
N ARG A 327 27.16 1.97 5.52
CA ARG A 327 25.72 1.84 5.73
C ARG A 327 25.03 1.73 4.39
N VAL A 328 24.12 0.75 4.25
CA VAL A 328 23.27 0.61 3.08
C VAL A 328 21.80 0.66 3.46
N THR A 329 21.00 1.37 2.68
CA THR A 329 19.55 1.46 2.88
C THR A 329 18.89 1.75 1.53
N ASN A 330 18.07 0.82 1.03
CA ASN A 330 17.28 1.00 -0.18
C ASN A 330 18.10 1.55 -1.36
N GLY A 331 19.25 0.94 -1.63
CA GLY A 331 20.16 1.32 -2.70
C GLY A 331 21.06 2.53 -2.40
N ARG A 332 20.86 3.24 -1.29
CA ARG A 332 21.78 4.29 -0.86
C ARG A 332 22.92 3.69 -0.02
N ILE A 333 24.14 3.89 -0.47
CA ILE A 333 25.38 3.41 0.17
C ILE A 333 26.09 4.64 0.74
N MET A 334 26.39 4.62 2.04
CA MET A 334 27.09 5.69 2.77
C MET A 334 28.37 5.16 3.38
N ALA A 335 29.49 5.80 3.09
CA ALA A 335 30.79 5.51 3.69
C ALA A 335 30.89 6.19 5.05
N LEU A 336 31.08 5.42 6.13
CA LEU A 336 31.11 5.92 7.51
C LEU A 336 32.54 6.13 8.01
N GLN A 337 33.42 5.17 7.70
CA GLN A 337 34.85 5.22 8.04
C GLN A 337 35.67 4.49 6.99
N ASP A 338 37.00 4.64 7.05
CA ASP A 338 37.92 3.98 6.13
C ASP A 338 37.87 2.45 6.30
N GLY A 339 37.87 1.72 5.20
CA GLY A 339 37.79 0.26 5.16
C GLY A 339 37.05 -0.27 3.96
N GLU A 340 36.69 -1.52 4.04
CA GLU A 340 36.03 -2.26 2.95
C GLU A 340 34.82 -3.02 3.50
N SER A 341 33.82 -3.22 2.65
CA SER A 341 32.66 -4.04 2.92
C SER A 341 32.10 -4.66 1.65
N ASP A 342 31.70 -5.91 1.73
CA ASP A 342 30.84 -6.55 0.75
C ASP A 342 29.38 -6.34 1.12
N ILE A 343 28.57 -5.99 0.14
CA ILE A 343 27.11 -5.89 0.27
C ILE A 343 26.50 -6.96 -0.62
N ILE A 344 25.76 -7.89 -0.02
CA ILE A 344 25.01 -8.91 -0.75
C ILE A 344 23.60 -8.37 -0.95
N ILE A 345 23.19 -8.24 -2.20
CA ILE A 345 21.86 -7.79 -2.59
C ILE A 345 21.10 -9.02 -3.06
N SER A 346 19.95 -9.30 -2.48
CA SER A 346 19.14 -10.43 -2.88
C SER A 346 17.67 -10.04 -3.06
N TYR A 347 17.00 -10.72 -3.95
CA TYR A 347 15.58 -10.52 -4.21
C TYR A 347 14.89 -11.85 -4.50
N LYS A 348 13.69 -12.03 -3.96
CA LYS A 348 12.83 -13.16 -4.23
C LYS A 348 11.79 -12.73 -5.27
N GLY A 349 11.84 -13.32 -6.45
CA GLY A 349 10.92 -13.09 -7.53
C GLY A 349 9.48 -13.52 -7.23
N PRO A 350 8.52 -13.17 -8.10
CA PRO A 350 7.10 -13.50 -7.92
C PRO A 350 6.80 -14.99 -7.75
N LEU A 351 7.52 -15.86 -8.46
CA LEU A 351 7.37 -17.33 -8.37
C LEU A 351 8.18 -17.96 -7.24
N GLY A 352 8.90 -17.16 -6.46
CA GLY A 352 9.67 -17.63 -5.33
C GLY A 352 11.14 -17.94 -5.64
N ASP A 353 11.56 -17.84 -6.89
CA ASP A 353 12.95 -17.88 -7.34
C ASP A 353 13.73 -16.75 -6.70
N ARG A 354 14.93 -17.07 -6.20
CA ARG A 354 15.79 -16.09 -5.53
C ARG A 354 17.06 -15.88 -6.33
N GLN A 355 17.38 -14.63 -6.59
CA GLN A 355 18.64 -14.21 -7.18
C GLN A 355 19.40 -13.31 -6.22
N SER A 356 20.73 -13.31 -6.36
CA SER A 356 21.60 -12.43 -5.57
C SER A 356 22.77 -11.94 -6.39
N LEU A 357 23.24 -10.74 -6.07
CA LEU A 357 24.49 -10.19 -6.57
C LEU A 357 25.31 -9.61 -5.40
N LYS A 358 26.60 -9.47 -5.60
CA LYS A 358 27.53 -8.91 -4.61
C LYS A 358 28.16 -7.65 -5.17
N ILE A 359 28.25 -6.61 -4.36
CA ILE A 359 29.05 -5.42 -4.64
C ILE A 359 30.13 -5.28 -3.57
N HIS A 360 31.32 -4.88 -4.01
CA HIS A 360 32.42 -4.55 -3.12
C HIS A 360 32.54 -3.04 -2.99
N VAL A 361 32.63 -2.54 -1.75
CA VAL A 361 32.70 -1.11 -1.48
C VAL A 361 33.94 -0.81 -0.66
N THR A 362 34.83 0.02 -1.19
CA THR A 362 35.98 0.58 -0.51
C THR A 362 35.71 2.01 -0.09
N SER A 363 35.92 2.34 1.17
CA SER A 363 35.85 3.70 1.73
C SER A 363 37.23 4.15 2.16
N SER A 364 37.61 5.36 1.75
CA SER A 364 38.90 5.93 2.10
C SER A 364 38.82 7.44 2.25
N THR A 365 39.53 7.98 3.25
CA THR A 365 39.69 9.43 3.44
C THR A 365 40.50 10.08 2.33
N PHE A 366 41.35 9.31 1.63
CA PHE A 366 42.15 9.75 0.49
C PHE A 366 41.82 8.90 -0.73
N PRO A 367 41.64 9.50 -1.93
CA PRO A 367 41.42 8.72 -3.14
C PRO A 367 42.60 7.80 -3.43
N LEU A 368 42.34 6.49 -3.54
CA LEU A 368 43.36 5.46 -3.80
C LEU A 368 43.90 5.43 -5.24
N THR A 369 43.47 6.31 -6.12
CA THR A 369 43.86 6.31 -7.54
C THR A 369 44.85 7.39 -7.86
N ALA A 370 46.01 7.00 -8.38
CA ALA A 370 47.07 7.83 -8.90
C ALA A 370 46.73 8.59 -10.22
N GLU A 371 45.48 8.58 -10.65
CA GLU A 371 45.03 9.21 -11.91
C GLU A 371 44.73 10.72 -11.81
N LEU A 372 44.89 11.34 -10.66
CA LEU A 372 44.70 12.80 -10.48
C LEU A 372 45.92 13.66 -10.80
N PHE A 373 47.00 13.07 -11.29
CA PHE A 373 48.26 13.79 -11.60
C PHE A 373 48.81 13.54 -13.01
N ASN A 374 47.97 13.34 -14.03
CA ASN A 374 48.40 13.40 -15.43
C ASN A 374 47.52 14.37 -16.23
#